data_f67581eb57517242b7a1740b9da7f254
#
_entry.id   f67581eb57517242b7a1740b9da7f254
#
_cell.length_a   1.000
_cell.length_b   1.000
_cell.length_c   1.000
_cell.angle_alpha   90.00
_cell.angle_beta   90.00
_cell.angle_gamma   90.00
#
_symmetry.space_group_name_H-M   'P 1'
#
loop_
_entity.id
_entity.type
_entity.pdbx_description
1 polymer ?
#
loop_
_entity_poly.entity_id
_entity_poly.type
_entity_poly.pdbx_seq_one_letter_code
_entity_poly.pdbx_strand_id
1 'polypeptide(L)'
;MDICYHRFSLSLLFMYFGTIFQSFGEDKNMSLWISSFQDQSYYEQMAELYAEKSGSKINLQVEAYGFREMPDKLGAVMRTGEGAPDLVQLDETFFGVFLNGPPPFVDLTKKIRKAQLNKTLHKQRLEVFTYNGKTYGVPQSLSALVLYYRKDMFEDFNIQPEDITTWKDFANVGERLMSENGQRFLALDGTLFDSLLRQKGSDLFDAKGNFIPDEDIAVSILSEFAKMAEKQIAVLPDRGSIFDPVFFSGDLEMGEVLCVIGADWYGLDLFQQFAPGMEGMWGMLPLPTWKKADGSLGPRTATFAGQGLMIMNSSKKQEEAWDFIEFVMTDADANAERFLQGNSFPAYKPAWKDPRLVSEQPYFEQSMGELLIELADEIPPVTVNPSRPQAIFLMKENFFSSVMYGTLTPEDTIVRMRQAMQGGFGDQPPSEQP
;
A
#
# COMPACT_ATOMS: atom_id res chain seq x y z
N MET A 1 88.28 -55.09 6.42
CA MET A 1 87.89 -53.75 5.98
C MET A 1 86.77 -53.91 4.95
N ASP A 2 85.59 -54.21 5.39
CA ASP A 2 84.48 -54.42 4.48
C ASP A 2 83.27 -53.66 5.01
N ILE A 3 82.82 -52.73 4.19
CA ILE A 3 81.66 -51.82 4.48
C ILE A 3 80.42 -52.44 3.90
N CYS A 4 79.53 -52.83 4.79
CA CYS A 4 78.20 -53.42 4.44
C CYS A 4 77.19 -52.30 4.16
N TYR A 5 76.69 -52.23 2.91
CA TYR A 5 75.59 -51.34 2.53
C TYR A 5 74.25 -52.00 2.85
N HIS A 6 73.50 -51.40 3.82
CA HIS A 6 72.11 -51.72 4.03
C HIS A 6 71.22 -50.78 3.19
N ARG A 7 70.45 -51.37 2.26
CA ARG A 7 69.36 -50.68 1.51
C ARG A 7 68.14 -50.54 2.38
N PHE A 8 67.77 -49.29 2.73
CA PHE A 8 66.46 -49.00 3.28
C PHE A 8 65.48 -48.77 2.12
N SER A 9 64.40 -49.58 2.05
CA SER A 9 63.32 -49.41 1.16
C SER A 9 62.33 -48.43 1.79
N LEU A 10 62.10 -47.24 1.17
CA LEU A 10 61.15 -46.23 1.61
C LEU A 10 59.83 -46.48 0.87
N SER A 11 58.85 -47.03 1.55
CA SER A 11 57.50 -47.14 1.03
C SER A 11 56.80 -45.79 1.16
N LEU A 12 56.55 -45.10 0.04
CA LEU A 12 55.73 -43.88 -0.01
C LEU A 12 54.26 -44.27 0.10
N LEU A 13 53.68 -43.91 1.25
CA LEU A 13 52.25 -43.96 1.47
C LEU A 13 51.63 -42.68 0.89
N PHE A 14 50.98 -42.73 -0.28
CA PHE A 14 50.18 -41.65 -0.84
C PHE A 14 48.89 -41.53 -0.05
N MET A 15 48.84 -40.58 0.92
CA MET A 15 47.54 -40.11 1.48
C MET A 15 46.85 -39.25 0.43
N TYR A 16 45.78 -39.73 -0.14
CA TYR A 16 44.81 -38.96 -0.91
C TYR A 16 44.06 -38.02 0.05
N PHE A 17 44.49 -36.78 0.17
CA PHE A 17 43.68 -35.73 0.71
C PHE A 17 42.66 -35.35 -0.37
N GLY A 18 41.46 -35.93 -0.27
CA GLY A 18 40.29 -35.42 -1.00
C GLY A 18 39.95 -34.04 -0.47
N THR A 19 40.41 -33.00 -1.13
CA THR A 19 39.86 -31.65 -0.95
C THR A 19 38.41 -31.69 -1.37
N ILE A 20 37.50 -31.72 -0.38
CA ILE A 20 36.11 -31.36 -0.58
C ILE A 20 36.13 -29.87 -0.95
N PHE A 21 36.12 -29.59 -2.25
CA PHE A 21 35.70 -28.27 -2.74
C PHE A 21 34.20 -28.12 -2.38
N GLN A 22 33.93 -27.57 -1.21
CA GLN A 22 32.67 -26.90 -1.01
C GLN A 22 32.66 -25.76 -2.03
N SER A 23 31.89 -25.93 -3.08
CA SER A 23 31.50 -24.88 -3.98
C SER A 23 30.74 -23.87 -3.12
N PHE A 24 31.42 -22.85 -2.62
CA PHE A 24 30.77 -21.64 -2.18
C PHE A 24 30.08 -21.10 -3.44
N GLY A 25 28.75 -21.19 -3.48
CA GLY A 25 27.99 -20.56 -4.55
C GLY A 25 28.43 -19.13 -4.69
N GLU A 26 28.57 -18.66 -5.92
CA GLU A 26 28.84 -17.24 -6.19
C GLU A 26 27.85 -16.40 -5.37
N ASP A 27 28.38 -15.46 -4.57
CA ASP A 27 27.55 -14.49 -3.86
C ASP A 27 26.72 -13.73 -4.91
N LYS A 28 25.41 -14.03 -4.94
CA LYS A 28 24.49 -13.44 -5.89
C LYS A 28 24.17 -12.03 -5.41
N ASN A 29 24.97 -11.06 -5.82
CA ASN A 29 24.69 -9.64 -5.55
C ASN A 29 23.42 -9.27 -6.28
N MET A 30 22.39 -8.80 -5.58
CA MET A 30 21.12 -8.37 -6.13
C MET A 30 20.73 -7.02 -5.52
N SER A 31 20.27 -6.09 -6.34
CA SER A 31 19.85 -4.76 -5.90
C SER A 31 18.33 -4.65 -5.85
N LEU A 32 17.83 -4.06 -4.77
CA LEU A 32 16.42 -3.78 -4.55
C LEU A 32 16.23 -2.31 -4.20
N TRP A 33 15.43 -1.61 -4.99
CA TRP A 33 14.94 -0.28 -4.65
C TRP A 33 13.58 -0.35 -4.00
N ILE A 34 13.42 0.35 -2.86
CA ILE A 34 12.18 0.38 -2.10
C ILE A 34 11.66 1.80 -1.92
N SER A 35 10.34 1.95 -1.84
CA SER A 35 9.66 3.24 -1.67
C SER A 35 9.24 3.54 -0.22
N SER A 36 9.58 2.65 0.71
CA SER A 36 9.33 2.80 2.16
C SER A 36 10.62 2.58 2.93
N PHE A 37 11.05 3.59 3.69
CA PHE A 37 12.25 3.48 4.54
C PHE A 37 12.10 2.41 5.63
N GLN A 38 10.89 2.19 6.10
CA GLN A 38 10.58 1.20 7.14
C GLN A 38 10.79 -0.23 6.66
N ASP A 39 10.63 -0.48 5.35
CA ASP A 39 10.80 -1.80 4.77
C ASP A 39 12.28 -2.21 4.58
N GLN A 40 13.24 -1.32 4.80
CA GLN A 40 14.65 -1.64 4.57
C GLN A 40 15.12 -2.79 5.46
N SER A 41 14.92 -2.66 6.77
CA SER A 41 15.31 -3.71 7.73
C SER A 41 14.58 -5.02 7.48
N TYR A 42 13.32 -4.96 7.08
CA TYR A 42 12.56 -6.14 6.71
C TYR A 42 13.21 -6.90 5.54
N TYR A 43 13.57 -6.24 4.44
CA TYR A 43 14.18 -6.94 3.30
C TYR A 43 15.59 -7.44 3.59
N GLU A 44 16.38 -6.74 4.40
CA GLU A 44 17.66 -7.22 4.87
C GLU A 44 17.51 -8.52 5.67
N GLN A 45 16.56 -8.58 6.60
CA GLN A 45 16.23 -9.79 7.35
C GLN A 45 15.69 -10.91 6.45
N MET A 46 14.87 -10.58 5.45
CA MET A 46 14.34 -11.58 4.52
C MET A 46 15.42 -12.20 3.65
N ALA A 47 16.49 -11.48 3.32
CA ALA A 47 17.65 -12.04 2.63
C ALA A 47 18.39 -13.06 3.49
N GLU A 48 18.53 -12.79 4.79
CA GLU A 48 19.13 -13.72 5.76
C GLU A 48 18.26 -14.96 5.96
N LEU A 49 16.95 -14.77 6.16
CA LEU A 49 15.99 -15.85 6.32
C LEU A 49 15.90 -16.73 5.05
N TYR A 50 15.96 -16.13 3.87
CA TYR A 50 16.03 -16.85 2.61
C TYR A 50 17.27 -17.74 2.54
N ALA A 51 18.44 -17.19 2.92
CA ALA A 51 19.69 -17.94 2.92
C ALA A 51 19.64 -19.12 3.91
N GLU A 52 19.07 -18.93 5.09
CA GLU A 52 18.89 -19.98 6.10
C GLU A 52 17.99 -21.13 5.58
N LYS A 53 16.83 -20.77 5.03
CA LYS A 53 15.83 -21.78 4.64
C LYS A 53 16.12 -22.45 3.29
N SER A 54 16.68 -21.73 2.32
CA SER A 54 16.96 -22.24 0.97
C SER A 54 18.35 -22.83 0.80
N GLY A 55 19.30 -22.51 1.69
CA GLY A 55 20.72 -22.79 1.53
C GLY A 55 21.41 -21.96 0.44
N SER A 56 20.72 -20.98 -0.16
CA SER A 56 21.23 -20.07 -1.20
C SER A 56 21.39 -18.68 -0.64
N LYS A 57 22.62 -18.18 -0.61
CA LYS A 57 22.88 -16.81 -0.13
C LYS A 57 22.62 -15.79 -1.23
N ILE A 58 21.85 -14.77 -0.89
CA ILE A 58 21.66 -13.55 -1.69
C ILE A 58 22.33 -12.41 -0.93
N ASN A 59 23.24 -11.69 -1.59
CA ASN A 59 23.76 -10.42 -1.08
C ASN A 59 22.85 -9.31 -1.61
N LEU A 60 21.78 -9.02 -0.86
CA LEU A 60 20.76 -8.04 -1.23
C LEU A 60 21.22 -6.64 -0.83
N GLN A 61 21.38 -5.76 -1.82
CA GLN A 61 21.65 -4.34 -1.61
C GLN A 61 20.31 -3.59 -1.68
N VAL A 62 19.83 -3.14 -0.52
CA VAL A 62 18.57 -2.40 -0.41
C VAL A 62 18.85 -0.90 -0.40
N GLU A 63 18.22 -0.17 -1.31
CA GLU A 63 18.26 1.29 -1.38
C GLU A 63 16.85 1.84 -1.21
N ALA A 64 16.65 2.64 -0.16
CA ALA A 64 15.36 3.25 0.13
C ALA A 64 15.28 4.68 -0.42
N TYR A 65 14.18 4.96 -1.12
CA TYR A 65 13.85 6.29 -1.64
C TYR A 65 12.51 6.74 -1.07
N GLY A 66 12.26 8.04 -1.05
CA GLY A 66 10.97 8.56 -0.65
C GLY A 66 9.87 8.13 -1.62
N PHE A 67 8.64 7.96 -1.11
CA PHE A 67 7.47 7.53 -1.88
C PHE A 67 7.31 8.30 -3.21
N ARG A 68 7.49 9.63 -3.18
CA ARG A 68 7.42 10.49 -4.38
C ARG A 68 8.70 10.49 -5.22
N GLU A 69 9.85 10.18 -4.62
CA GLU A 69 11.16 10.17 -5.29
C GLU A 69 11.35 8.91 -6.17
N MET A 70 10.82 7.78 -5.73
CA MET A 70 10.99 6.50 -6.40
C MET A 70 10.57 6.51 -7.89
N PRO A 71 9.37 7.01 -8.28
CA PRO A 71 8.97 7.07 -9.69
C PRO A 71 9.90 7.92 -10.54
N ASP A 72 10.41 9.03 -10.02
CA ASP A 72 11.32 9.92 -10.72
C ASP A 72 12.69 9.27 -10.94
N LYS A 73 13.22 8.63 -9.92
CA LYS A 73 14.46 7.83 -9.98
C LYS A 73 14.34 6.73 -11.03
N LEU A 74 13.26 5.94 -10.96
CA LEU A 74 13.01 4.86 -11.91
C LEU A 74 12.84 5.40 -13.33
N GLY A 75 12.12 6.50 -13.51
CA GLY A 75 12.01 7.19 -14.79
C GLY A 75 13.37 7.69 -15.34
N ALA A 76 14.28 8.12 -14.46
CA ALA A 76 15.64 8.56 -14.87
C ALA A 76 16.46 7.39 -15.41
N VAL A 77 16.54 6.27 -14.70
CA VAL A 77 17.30 5.09 -15.17
C VAL A 77 16.71 4.45 -16.42
N MET A 78 15.39 4.55 -16.61
CA MET A 78 14.75 4.11 -17.84
C MET A 78 15.20 4.95 -19.05
N ARG A 79 15.41 6.25 -18.88
CA ARG A 79 15.87 7.15 -19.97
C ARG A 79 17.35 6.94 -20.27
N THR A 80 18.17 6.69 -19.28
CA THR A 80 19.63 6.49 -19.46
C THR A 80 19.99 5.06 -19.86
N GLY A 81 19.16 4.08 -19.48
CA GLY A 81 19.42 2.66 -19.68
C GLY A 81 20.48 2.09 -18.71
N GLU A 82 20.94 2.86 -17.72
CA GLU A 82 22.01 2.48 -16.81
C GLU A 82 21.58 2.68 -15.35
N GLY A 83 22.13 1.86 -14.46
CA GLY A 83 21.92 1.99 -13.01
C GLY A 83 20.56 1.49 -12.50
N ALA A 84 19.79 0.78 -13.33
CA ALA A 84 18.55 0.18 -12.89
C ALA A 84 18.79 -0.97 -11.89
N PRO A 85 17.97 -1.10 -10.82
CA PRO A 85 18.07 -2.21 -9.88
C PRO A 85 17.64 -3.53 -10.52
N ASP A 86 17.86 -4.65 -9.83
CA ASP A 86 17.29 -5.95 -10.23
C ASP A 86 15.81 -6.03 -9.86
N LEU A 87 15.46 -5.56 -8.65
CA LEU A 87 14.13 -5.54 -8.07
C LEU A 87 13.69 -4.12 -7.72
N VAL A 88 12.40 -3.88 -7.84
CA VAL A 88 11.74 -2.63 -7.41
C VAL A 88 10.52 -2.97 -6.56
N GLN A 89 10.42 -2.35 -5.39
CA GLN A 89 9.18 -2.22 -4.66
C GLN A 89 8.49 -0.94 -5.11
N LEU A 90 7.42 -1.05 -5.87
CA LEU A 90 6.69 0.09 -6.42
C LEU A 90 5.28 0.16 -5.84
N ASP A 91 4.88 1.36 -5.42
CA ASP A 91 3.50 1.61 -5.00
C ASP A 91 2.55 1.58 -6.22
N GLU A 92 1.36 0.97 -6.03
CA GLU A 92 0.35 0.83 -7.07
C GLU A 92 -0.11 2.17 -7.65
N THR A 93 -0.09 3.23 -6.84
CA THR A 93 -0.47 4.58 -7.27
C THR A 93 0.40 5.06 -8.44
N PHE A 94 1.67 4.63 -8.50
CA PHE A 94 2.58 5.04 -9.56
C PHE A 94 2.75 4.01 -10.68
N PHE A 95 2.20 2.80 -10.54
CA PHE A 95 2.36 1.77 -11.56
C PHE A 95 1.88 2.24 -12.95
N GLY A 96 0.77 2.98 -13.00
CA GLY A 96 0.22 3.55 -14.23
C GLY A 96 1.20 4.44 -15.01
N VAL A 97 2.10 5.17 -14.33
CA VAL A 97 3.11 6.04 -14.98
C VAL A 97 3.97 5.28 -15.99
N PHE A 98 4.26 4.01 -15.70
CA PHE A 98 5.13 3.15 -16.49
C PHE A 98 4.40 2.34 -17.57
N LEU A 99 3.11 2.59 -17.79
CA LEU A 99 2.26 1.89 -18.77
C LEU A 99 2.07 2.66 -20.09
N ASN A 100 2.62 3.87 -20.20
CA ASN A 100 2.62 4.67 -21.42
C ASN A 100 3.72 4.18 -22.41
N GLY A 101 3.63 2.93 -22.83
CA GLY A 101 4.62 2.23 -23.64
C GLY A 101 4.87 0.81 -23.14
N PRO A 102 5.92 0.13 -23.60
CA PRO A 102 6.32 -1.15 -23.06
C PRO A 102 6.75 -0.99 -21.60
N PRO A 103 6.07 -1.67 -20.64
CA PRO A 103 6.48 -1.58 -19.22
C PRO A 103 7.94 -2.03 -19.03
N PRO A 104 8.71 -1.38 -18.14
CA PRO A 104 10.12 -1.72 -17.90
C PRO A 104 10.27 -2.99 -17.05
N PHE A 105 9.18 -3.65 -16.72
CA PHE A 105 9.11 -4.78 -15.81
C PHE A 105 8.90 -6.10 -16.56
N VAL A 106 9.43 -7.17 -15.99
CA VAL A 106 9.25 -8.54 -16.49
C VAL A 106 7.79 -8.97 -16.39
N ASP A 107 7.25 -9.58 -17.44
CA ASP A 107 5.96 -10.25 -17.40
C ASP A 107 6.03 -11.51 -16.52
N LEU A 108 5.50 -11.42 -15.31
CA LEU A 108 5.51 -12.47 -14.29
C LEU A 108 4.34 -13.45 -14.41
N THR A 109 3.43 -13.27 -15.39
CA THR A 109 2.18 -14.05 -15.49
C THR A 109 2.41 -15.57 -15.45
N LYS A 110 3.43 -16.06 -16.16
CA LYS A 110 3.74 -17.51 -16.19
C LYS A 110 4.31 -18.00 -14.86
N LYS A 111 5.19 -17.21 -14.23
CA LYS A 111 5.81 -17.52 -12.94
C LYS A 111 4.75 -17.53 -11.83
N ILE A 112 3.88 -16.55 -11.77
CA ILE A 112 2.75 -16.45 -10.85
C ILE A 112 1.81 -17.66 -10.98
N ARG A 113 1.49 -18.08 -12.20
CA ARG A 113 0.66 -19.27 -12.43
C ARG A 113 1.36 -20.56 -12.00
N LYS A 114 2.65 -20.71 -12.27
CA LYS A 114 3.46 -21.86 -11.87
C LYS A 114 3.52 -21.98 -10.35
N ALA A 115 3.72 -20.89 -9.64
CA ALA A 115 3.72 -20.80 -8.18
C ALA A 115 2.31 -20.81 -7.56
N GLN A 116 1.25 -20.88 -8.37
CA GLN A 116 -0.16 -20.81 -7.97
C GLN A 116 -0.55 -19.53 -7.21
N LEU A 117 0.26 -18.47 -7.27
CA LEU A 117 0.00 -17.20 -6.61
C LEU A 117 -1.28 -16.52 -7.10
N ASN A 118 -1.70 -16.77 -8.34
CA ASN A 118 -2.99 -16.32 -8.86
C ASN A 118 -4.21 -16.95 -8.15
N LYS A 119 -4.03 -18.01 -7.34
CA LYS A 119 -5.09 -18.63 -6.54
C LYS A 119 -4.97 -18.29 -5.06
N THR A 120 -3.77 -18.01 -4.59
CA THR A 120 -3.44 -17.85 -3.18
C THR A 120 -3.31 -16.39 -2.75
N LEU A 121 -2.92 -15.50 -3.64
CA LEU A 121 -3.00 -14.07 -3.40
C LEU A 121 -4.45 -13.56 -3.46
N HIS A 122 -4.72 -12.47 -2.75
CA HIS A 122 -5.98 -11.77 -2.89
C HIS A 122 -6.14 -11.25 -4.32
N LYS A 123 -7.26 -11.61 -4.97
CA LYS A 123 -7.46 -11.39 -6.41
C LYS A 123 -7.34 -9.92 -6.79
N GLN A 124 -8.09 -9.05 -6.12
CA GLN A 124 -8.12 -7.61 -6.43
C GLN A 124 -6.75 -6.96 -6.20
N ARG A 125 -5.96 -7.47 -5.25
CA ARG A 125 -4.59 -6.98 -5.04
C ARG A 125 -3.62 -7.40 -6.14
N LEU A 126 -3.78 -8.60 -6.70
CA LEU A 126 -2.99 -9.03 -7.85
C LEU A 126 -3.36 -8.25 -9.12
N GLU A 127 -4.64 -7.90 -9.27
CA GLU A 127 -5.15 -7.17 -10.43
C GLU A 127 -4.58 -5.76 -10.56
N VAL A 128 -4.20 -5.08 -9.46
CA VAL A 128 -3.63 -3.73 -9.50
C VAL A 128 -2.27 -3.65 -10.22
N PHE A 129 -1.55 -4.78 -10.32
CA PHE A 129 -0.31 -4.90 -11.07
C PHE A 129 -0.46 -5.67 -12.38
N THR A 130 -1.71 -5.82 -12.84
CA THR A 130 -2.04 -6.52 -14.10
C THR A 130 -2.55 -5.52 -15.14
N TYR A 131 -1.89 -5.47 -16.29
CA TYR A 131 -2.24 -4.60 -17.40
C TYR A 131 -2.20 -5.36 -18.71
N ASN A 132 -3.24 -5.20 -19.55
CA ASN A 132 -3.38 -5.91 -20.83
C ASN A 132 -3.15 -7.43 -20.74
N GLY A 133 -3.68 -8.07 -19.68
CA GLY A 133 -3.62 -9.51 -19.43
C GLY A 133 -2.25 -10.03 -18.97
N LYS A 134 -1.31 -9.14 -18.64
CA LYS A 134 0.02 -9.45 -18.12
C LYS A 134 0.17 -8.89 -16.71
N THR A 135 0.74 -9.68 -15.82
CA THR A 135 1.02 -9.27 -14.44
C THR A 135 2.50 -8.95 -14.29
N TYR A 136 2.81 -7.77 -13.80
CA TYR A 136 4.17 -7.22 -13.72
C TYR A 136 4.69 -7.12 -12.29
N GLY A 137 3.82 -7.21 -11.29
CA GLY A 137 4.19 -7.12 -9.88
C GLY A 137 3.45 -8.14 -9.02
N VAL A 138 4.05 -8.49 -7.88
CA VAL A 138 3.44 -9.34 -6.86
C VAL A 138 3.09 -8.46 -5.66
N PRO A 139 1.79 -8.30 -5.32
CA PRO A 139 1.36 -7.42 -4.25
C PRO A 139 1.80 -7.96 -2.88
N GLN A 140 2.29 -7.07 -2.03
CA GLN A 140 2.77 -7.41 -0.70
C GLN A 140 1.66 -7.36 0.36
N SER A 141 0.73 -6.40 0.22
CA SER A 141 -0.24 -6.05 1.24
C SER A 141 -1.68 -6.13 0.76
N LEU A 142 -2.59 -6.31 1.70
CA LEU A 142 -4.03 -6.21 1.46
C LEU A 142 -4.46 -4.76 1.28
N SER A 143 -3.87 -3.84 2.04
CA SER A 143 -4.11 -2.38 1.97
C SER A 143 -5.59 -2.01 2.06
N ALA A 144 -6.37 -2.76 2.83
CA ALA A 144 -7.78 -2.48 3.03
C ALA A 144 -7.97 -1.28 3.96
N LEU A 145 -8.89 -0.39 3.59
CA LEU A 145 -9.26 0.77 4.37
C LEU A 145 -10.16 0.41 5.55
N VAL A 146 -9.87 1.04 6.68
CA VAL A 146 -10.69 1.00 7.90
C VAL A 146 -10.90 2.42 8.41
N LEU A 147 -11.87 2.60 9.29
CA LEU A 147 -12.07 3.83 10.04
C LEU A 147 -11.35 3.69 11.39
N TYR A 148 -10.28 4.45 11.58
CA TYR A 148 -9.66 4.62 12.90
C TYR A 148 -10.45 5.63 13.70
N TYR A 149 -10.73 5.33 14.98
CA TYR A 149 -11.52 6.20 15.85
C TYR A 149 -10.94 6.28 17.27
N ARG A 150 -11.14 7.38 17.95
CA ARG A 150 -10.75 7.61 19.35
C ARG A 150 -11.71 6.88 20.28
N LYS A 151 -11.29 5.71 20.81
CA LYS A 151 -12.09 4.90 21.75
C LYS A 151 -12.48 5.70 23.00
N ASP A 152 -11.51 6.37 23.60
CA ASP A 152 -11.70 7.19 24.78
C ASP A 152 -12.73 8.30 24.58
N MET A 153 -12.64 9.03 23.48
CA MET A 153 -13.57 10.11 23.16
C MET A 153 -14.97 9.57 22.72
N PHE A 154 -15.04 8.40 22.09
CA PHE A 154 -16.33 7.76 21.82
C PHE A 154 -17.05 7.41 23.11
N GLU A 155 -16.31 6.90 24.12
CA GLU A 155 -16.83 6.63 25.46
C GLU A 155 -17.31 7.93 26.13
N ASP A 156 -16.47 8.97 26.16
CA ASP A 156 -16.78 10.28 26.76
C ASP A 156 -18.02 10.93 26.13
N PHE A 157 -18.20 10.81 24.83
CA PHE A 157 -19.37 11.35 24.10
C PHE A 157 -20.53 10.37 23.97
N ASN A 158 -20.44 9.19 24.63
CA ASN A 158 -21.46 8.14 24.57
C ASN A 158 -21.85 7.75 23.13
N ILE A 159 -20.83 7.54 22.28
CA ILE A 159 -20.99 7.04 20.92
C ILE A 159 -20.78 5.53 20.93
N GLN A 160 -21.73 4.78 20.41
CA GLN A 160 -21.55 3.34 20.20
C GLN A 160 -21.03 3.12 18.79
N PRO A 161 -19.90 2.41 18.61
CA PRO A 161 -19.37 2.10 17.28
C PRO A 161 -20.38 1.45 16.34
N GLU A 162 -21.28 0.63 16.89
CA GLU A 162 -22.35 -0.09 16.18
C GLU A 162 -23.41 0.84 15.58
N ASP A 163 -23.54 2.06 16.09
CA ASP A 163 -24.46 3.09 15.55
C ASP A 163 -23.97 3.65 14.21
N ILE A 164 -22.71 3.39 13.83
CA ILE A 164 -22.06 3.91 12.63
C ILE A 164 -22.00 2.82 11.55
N THR A 165 -23.14 2.55 10.92
CA THR A 165 -23.19 1.55 9.84
C THR A 165 -23.07 2.19 8.46
N THR A 166 -23.71 3.33 8.23
CA THR A 166 -23.72 4.03 6.94
C THR A 166 -23.07 5.41 7.06
N TRP A 167 -22.63 5.99 5.94
CA TRP A 167 -22.17 7.38 5.89
C TRP A 167 -23.22 8.38 6.38
N LYS A 168 -24.51 8.05 6.20
CA LYS A 168 -25.60 8.85 6.76
C LYS A 168 -25.63 8.77 8.29
N ASP A 169 -25.45 7.58 8.86
CA ASP A 169 -25.40 7.41 10.32
C ASP A 169 -24.19 8.15 10.88
N PHE A 170 -23.01 8.03 10.22
CA PHE A 170 -21.82 8.75 10.54
C PHE A 170 -22.04 10.28 10.57
N ALA A 171 -22.68 10.82 9.52
CA ALA A 171 -23.00 12.24 9.46
C ALA A 171 -23.96 12.68 10.58
N ASN A 172 -24.98 11.87 10.91
CA ASN A 172 -25.92 12.17 11.99
C ASN A 172 -25.22 12.22 13.36
N VAL A 173 -24.30 11.28 13.65
CA VAL A 173 -23.47 11.30 14.87
C VAL A 173 -22.61 12.56 14.89
N GLY A 174 -21.95 12.86 13.78
CA GLY A 174 -21.11 14.06 13.65
C GLY A 174 -21.89 15.37 13.83
N GLU A 175 -23.11 15.47 13.28
CA GLU A 175 -24.00 16.63 13.48
C GLU A 175 -24.35 16.83 14.97
N ARG A 176 -24.69 15.74 15.66
CA ARG A 176 -24.97 15.78 17.10
C ARG A 176 -23.75 16.28 17.87
N LEU A 177 -22.58 15.70 17.64
CA LEU A 177 -21.34 16.09 18.32
C LEU A 177 -20.96 17.53 18.08
N MET A 178 -21.05 17.99 16.84
CA MET A 178 -20.75 19.37 16.49
C MET A 178 -21.71 20.33 17.19
N SER A 179 -23.02 20.02 17.23
CA SER A 179 -24.03 20.89 17.87
C SER A 179 -23.92 20.93 19.40
N GLU A 180 -23.58 19.82 20.04
CA GLU A 180 -23.52 19.68 21.50
C GLU A 180 -22.17 20.09 22.10
N ASN A 181 -21.08 19.79 21.39
CA ASN A 181 -19.73 19.89 21.92
C ASN A 181 -18.77 20.75 21.07
N GLY A 182 -19.17 21.13 19.84
CA GLY A 182 -18.27 21.76 18.87
C GLY A 182 -17.18 20.83 18.33
N GLN A 183 -17.42 19.49 18.46
CA GLN A 183 -16.40 18.48 18.16
C GLN A 183 -16.44 18.07 16.69
N ARG A 184 -15.30 18.13 16.03
CA ARG A 184 -15.08 17.66 14.66
C ARG A 184 -14.94 16.14 14.66
N PHE A 185 -15.51 15.50 13.64
CA PHE A 185 -15.63 14.06 13.64
C PHE A 185 -14.70 13.35 12.67
N LEU A 186 -14.42 13.89 11.48
CA LEU A 186 -13.63 13.25 10.43
C LEU A 186 -12.55 14.18 9.86
N ALA A 187 -11.33 13.67 9.69
CA ALA A 187 -10.33 14.29 8.84
C ALA A 187 -10.44 13.77 7.40
N LEU A 188 -10.44 14.68 6.43
CA LEU A 188 -10.57 14.39 5.00
C LEU A 188 -9.26 14.61 4.25
N ASP A 189 -9.01 13.75 3.25
CA ASP A 189 -7.92 13.92 2.28
C ASP A 189 -8.41 13.55 0.87
N GLY A 190 -8.08 14.38 -0.10
CA GLY A 190 -8.52 14.20 -1.49
C GLY A 190 -7.99 12.93 -2.17
N THR A 191 -6.93 12.32 -1.66
CA THR A 191 -6.42 11.04 -2.17
C THR A 191 -7.39 9.88 -1.96
N LEU A 192 -8.26 9.98 -0.95
CA LEU A 192 -9.26 8.95 -0.64
C LEU A 192 -10.44 8.92 -1.62
N PHE A 193 -10.63 9.98 -2.42
CA PHE A 193 -11.75 10.07 -3.36
C PHE A 193 -11.84 8.86 -4.31
N ASP A 194 -10.70 8.42 -4.83
CA ASP A 194 -10.61 7.22 -5.67
C ASP A 194 -11.12 5.95 -4.97
N SER A 195 -10.70 5.75 -3.74
CA SER A 195 -11.12 4.60 -2.92
C SER A 195 -12.62 4.66 -2.59
N LEU A 196 -13.13 5.85 -2.29
CA LEU A 196 -14.56 6.07 -2.00
C LEU A 196 -15.43 5.87 -3.24
N LEU A 197 -14.95 6.22 -4.45
CA LEU A 197 -15.62 5.88 -5.70
C LEU A 197 -15.80 4.38 -5.83
N ARG A 198 -14.73 3.61 -5.60
CA ARG A 198 -14.77 2.15 -5.70
C ARG A 198 -15.66 1.54 -4.62
N GLN A 199 -15.62 2.05 -3.39
CA GLN A 199 -16.53 1.64 -2.33
C GLN A 199 -18.00 1.87 -2.70
N LYS A 200 -18.31 2.95 -3.42
CA LYS A 200 -19.68 3.27 -3.84
C LYS A 200 -20.10 2.56 -5.15
N GLY A 201 -19.21 1.73 -5.72
CA GLY A 201 -19.50 0.87 -6.86
C GLY A 201 -19.19 1.47 -8.23
N SER A 202 -18.38 2.55 -8.28
CA SER A 202 -17.84 3.12 -9.51
C SER A 202 -16.30 3.04 -9.52
N ASP A 203 -15.63 3.71 -10.45
CA ASP A 203 -14.18 3.82 -10.52
C ASP A 203 -13.78 5.10 -11.26
N LEU A 204 -12.50 5.53 -11.16
CA LEU A 204 -11.97 6.63 -11.95
C LEU A 204 -11.96 6.30 -13.45
N PHE A 205 -11.78 5.04 -13.81
CA PHE A 205 -11.79 4.59 -15.19
C PHE A 205 -12.60 3.30 -15.35
N ASP A 206 -13.33 3.18 -16.43
CA ASP A 206 -13.93 1.91 -16.84
C ASP A 206 -12.92 1.06 -17.67
N ALA A 207 -13.31 -0.16 -17.98
CA ALA A 207 -12.49 -1.07 -18.80
C ALA A 207 -12.24 -0.56 -20.25
N LYS A 208 -12.96 0.46 -20.71
CA LYS A 208 -12.75 1.12 -22.03
C LYS A 208 -11.85 2.33 -21.90
N GLY A 209 -11.45 2.72 -20.69
CA GLY A 209 -10.64 3.90 -20.41
C GLY A 209 -11.45 5.20 -20.31
N ASN A 210 -12.79 5.14 -20.22
CA ASN A 210 -13.59 6.33 -19.97
C ASN A 210 -13.34 6.83 -18.56
N PHE A 211 -13.07 8.13 -18.43
CA PHE A 211 -12.81 8.78 -17.15
C PHE A 211 -14.11 9.14 -16.44
N ILE A 212 -14.22 8.76 -15.17
CA ILE A 212 -15.41 8.92 -14.30
C ILE A 212 -16.68 8.53 -15.07
N PRO A 213 -16.87 7.22 -15.32
CA PRO A 213 -18.01 6.74 -16.11
C PRO A 213 -19.36 7.03 -15.44
N ASP A 214 -19.40 7.05 -14.12
CA ASP A 214 -20.59 7.28 -13.30
C ASP A 214 -20.50 8.64 -12.61
N GLU A 215 -20.79 9.71 -13.34
CA GLU A 215 -20.71 11.09 -12.85
C GLU A 215 -21.59 11.33 -11.62
N ASP A 216 -22.82 10.80 -11.61
CA ASP A 216 -23.77 10.96 -10.51
C ASP A 216 -23.21 10.39 -9.19
N ILE A 217 -22.49 9.26 -9.25
CA ILE A 217 -21.83 8.68 -8.08
C ILE A 217 -20.71 9.59 -7.58
N ALA A 218 -19.86 10.08 -8.49
CA ALA A 218 -18.75 10.97 -8.15
C ALA A 218 -19.24 12.28 -7.52
N VAL A 219 -20.22 12.92 -8.15
CA VAL A 219 -20.87 14.13 -7.64
C VAL A 219 -21.51 13.88 -6.27
N SER A 220 -22.20 12.74 -6.09
CA SER A 220 -22.86 12.43 -4.84
C SER A 220 -21.88 12.26 -3.67
N ILE A 221 -20.70 11.66 -3.90
CA ILE A 221 -19.63 11.53 -2.89
C ILE A 221 -19.11 12.92 -2.49
N LEU A 222 -18.72 13.72 -3.48
CA LEU A 222 -18.21 15.07 -3.22
C LEU A 222 -19.25 15.93 -2.49
N SER A 223 -20.55 15.84 -2.89
CA SER A 223 -21.64 16.57 -2.24
C SER A 223 -21.88 16.15 -0.80
N GLU A 224 -21.73 14.87 -0.48
CA GLU A 224 -21.90 14.34 0.86
C GLU A 224 -20.79 14.83 1.80
N PHE A 225 -19.54 14.77 1.37
CA PHE A 225 -18.41 15.28 2.14
C PHE A 225 -18.35 16.80 2.20
N ALA A 226 -18.73 17.52 1.14
CA ALA A 226 -18.85 18.98 1.16
C ALA A 226 -19.89 19.44 2.20
N LYS A 227 -21.04 18.76 2.31
CA LYS A 227 -22.03 19.06 3.36
C LYS A 227 -21.50 18.79 4.76
N MET A 228 -20.70 17.73 4.96
CA MET A 228 -20.05 17.48 6.24
C MET A 228 -19.02 18.58 6.55
N ALA A 229 -18.27 19.05 5.54
CA ALA A 229 -17.32 20.15 5.70
C ALA A 229 -18.01 21.49 5.99
N GLU A 230 -19.09 21.81 5.29
CA GLU A 230 -19.92 23.01 5.55
C GLU A 230 -20.42 23.06 6.99
N LYS A 231 -20.83 21.89 7.52
CA LYS A 231 -21.29 21.74 8.91
C LYS A 231 -20.16 21.56 9.91
N GLN A 232 -18.91 21.64 9.48
CA GLN A 232 -17.70 21.42 10.28
C GLN A 232 -17.61 20.02 10.95
N ILE A 233 -18.40 19.05 10.50
CA ILE A 233 -18.32 17.66 10.94
C ILE A 233 -17.04 17.02 10.42
N ALA A 234 -16.68 17.32 9.16
CA ALA A 234 -15.48 16.86 8.52
C ALA A 234 -14.59 18.06 8.15
N VAL A 235 -13.28 17.90 8.30
CA VAL A 235 -12.31 18.99 8.07
C VAL A 235 -11.13 18.50 7.24
N LEU A 236 -10.53 19.42 6.51
CA LEU A 236 -9.20 19.22 5.94
C LEU A 236 -8.15 19.54 7.01
N PRO A 237 -7.11 18.71 7.18
CA PRO A 237 -5.97 19.09 8.02
C PRO A 237 -5.38 20.43 7.59
N ASP A 238 -4.88 21.21 8.52
CA ASP A 238 -4.33 22.57 8.26
C ASP A 238 -3.24 22.58 7.17
N ARG A 239 -2.46 21.50 7.05
CA ARG A 239 -1.46 21.31 5.99
C ARG A 239 -1.96 20.47 4.81
N GLY A 240 -3.25 20.20 4.75
CA GLY A 240 -3.91 19.53 3.62
C GLY A 240 -3.61 18.04 3.47
N SER A 241 -3.02 17.37 4.50
CA SER A 241 -2.71 15.95 4.41
C SER A 241 -2.82 15.23 5.75
N ILE A 242 -3.60 14.15 5.77
CA ILE A 242 -3.67 13.21 6.89
C ILE A 242 -2.39 12.38 7.06
N PHE A 243 -1.43 12.50 6.16
CA PHE A 243 -0.13 11.79 6.19
C PHE A 243 1.01 12.66 6.74
N ASP A 244 0.76 13.93 7.05
CA ASP A 244 1.77 14.83 7.60
C ASP A 244 1.96 14.54 9.10
N PRO A 245 3.21 14.39 9.61
CA PRO A 245 3.47 14.20 11.04
C PRO A 245 2.80 15.23 11.94
N VAL A 246 2.63 16.49 11.46
CA VAL A 246 1.96 17.55 12.21
C VAL A 246 0.48 17.28 12.43
N PHE A 247 -0.18 16.55 11.51
CA PHE A 247 -1.57 16.13 11.69
C PHE A 247 -1.73 15.20 12.90
N PHE A 248 -0.76 14.31 13.13
CA PHE A 248 -0.79 13.39 14.27
C PHE A 248 -0.63 14.14 15.59
N SER A 249 0.38 15.01 15.70
CA SER A 249 0.66 15.78 16.94
C SER A 249 -0.30 16.95 17.17
N GLY A 250 -0.88 17.51 16.11
CA GLY A 250 -1.84 18.60 16.19
C GLY A 250 -3.28 18.11 16.30
N ASP A 251 -3.83 17.59 15.18
CA ASP A 251 -5.26 17.28 15.11
C ASP A 251 -5.66 16.03 15.90
N LEU A 252 -4.84 14.95 15.86
CA LEU A 252 -5.19 13.69 16.50
C LEU A 252 -4.86 13.66 17.99
N GLU A 253 -3.65 14.03 18.40
CA GLU A 253 -3.25 14.03 19.83
C GLU A 253 -4.04 15.05 20.63
N MET A 254 -4.32 16.23 20.04
CA MET A 254 -5.11 17.26 20.70
C MET A 254 -6.62 16.96 20.73
N GLY A 255 -7.05 15.87 20.06
CA GLY A 255 -8.45 15.49 20.00
C GLY A 255 -9.32 16.43 19.15
N GLU A 256 -8.74 17.19 18.24
CA GLU A 256 -9.48 18.07 17.33
C GLU A 256 -10.37 17.30 16.38
N VAL A 257 -9.98 16.05 16.04
CA VAL A 257 -10.70 15.14 15.16
C VAL A 257 -10.76 13.74 15.77
N LEU A 258 -11.92 13.10 15.73
CA LEU A 258 -12.13 11.78 16.35
C LEU A 258 -11.87 10.61 15.42
N CYS A 259 -12.00 10.79 14.11
CA CYS A 259 -11.91 9.71 13.12
C CYS A 259 -10.99 10.08 11.96
N VAL A 260 -10.30 9.08 11.44
CA VAL A 260 -9.53 9.17 10.20
C VAL A 260 -9.65 7.88 9.41
N ILE A 261 -9.71 7.98 8.08
CA ILE A 261 -9.72 6.83 7.17
C ILE A 261 -8.28 6.50 6.81
N GLY A 262 -7.89 5.25 6.98
CA GLY A 262 -6.55 4.78 6.61
C GLY A 262 -6.53 3.29 6.28
N ALA A 263 -5.52 2.85 5.53
CA ALA A 263 -5.28 1.43 5.31
C ALA A 263 -4.53 0.80 6.50
N ASP A 264 -4.31 -0.51 6.44
CA ASP A 264 -3.56 -1.25 7.46
C ASP A 264 -2.21 -0.60 7.82
N TRP A 265 -1.43 -0.23 6.81
CA TRP A 265 -0.13 0.43 7.01
C TRP A 265 -0.23 1.80 7.70
N TYR A 266 -1.36 2.50 7.58
CA TYR A 266 -1.58 3.78 8.26
C TYR A 266 -1.55 3.61 9.79
N GLY A 267 -2.20 2.54 10.30
CA GLY A 267 -2.21 2.19 11.71
C GLY A 267 -0.89 1.57 12.18
N LEU A 268 -0.31 0.69 11.37
CA LEU A 268 0.89 -0.06 11.77
C LEU A 268 2.17 0.79 11.72
N ASP A 269 2.22 1.79 10.84
CA ASP A 269 3.38 2.67 10.64
C ASP A 269 3.11 4.06 11.21
N LEU A 270 2.24 4.86 10.57
CA LEU A 270 2.13 6.28 10.86
C LEU A 270 1.61 6.58 12.27
N PHE A 271 0.59 5.86 12.76
CA PHE A 271 0.10 6.05 14.13
C PHE A 271 1.19 5.74 15.16
N GLN A 272 1.84 4.59 15.02
CA GLN A 272 2.84 4.16 16.00
C GLN A 272 4.11 5.02 15.94
N GLN A 273 4.45 5.54 14.76
CA GLN A 273 5.62 6.41 14.58
C GLN A 273 5.36 7.85 15.07
N PHE A 274 4.22 8.44 14.72
CA PHE A 274 3.97 9.87 14.92
C PHE A 274 3.10 10.19 16.13
N ALA A 275 2.40 9.20 16.69
CA ALA A 275 1.59 9.34 17.88
C ALA A 275 1.80 8.18 18.89
N PRO A 276 3.06 7.81 19.24
CA PRO A 276 3.32 6.66 20.10
C PRO A 276 2.70 6.79 21.50
N GLY A 277 2.45 8.02 21.96
CA GLY A 277 1.82 8.30 23.26
C GLY A 277 0.32 8.00 23.31
N MET A 278 -0.29 7.62 22.18
CA MET A 278 -1.73 7.33 22.10
C MET A 278 -2.06 5.83 22.07
N GLU A 279 -1.14 4.98 22.54
CA GLU A 279 -1.38 3.55 22.70
C GLU A 279 -2.64 3.30 23.54
N GLY A 280 -3.52 2.40 23.10
CA GLY A 280 -4.79 2.07 23.75
C GLY A 280 -5.93 3.06 23.50
N MET A 281 -5.67 4.25 22.96
CA MET A 281 -6.72 5.28 22.72
C MET A 281 -7.46 5.11 21.39
N TRP A 282 -6.92 4.36 20.46
CA TRP A 282 -7.49 4.18 19.12
C TRP A 282 -8.07 2.81 18.93
N GLY A 283 -9.18 2.74 18.20
CA GLY A 283 -9.80 1.52 17.70
C GLY A 283 -10.00 1.56 16.19
N MET A 284 -10.45 0.44 15.65
CA MET A 284 -10.70 0.28 14.22
C MET A 284 -12.10 -0.24 13.98
N LEU A 285 -12.79 0.31 12.98
CA LEU A 285 -14.09 -0.12 12.50
C LEU A 285 -14.02 -0.36 10.97
N PRO A 286 -14.92 -1.18 10.41
CA PRO A 286 -15.21 -1.12 8.99
C PRO A 286 -15.55 0.32 8.58
N LEU A 287 -15.27 0.72 7.34
CA LEU A 287 -15.79 1.99 6.84
C LEU A 287 -17.31 2.01 6.88
N PRO A 288 -17.93 3.15 7.20
CA PRO A 288 -19.35 3.35 6.93
C PRO A 288 -19.62 3.08 5.45
N THR A 289 -20.75 2.49 5.14
CA THR A 289 -21.10 2.14 3.75
C THR A 289 -22.24 2.99 3.21
N TRP A 290 -22.46 2.95 1.89
CA TRP A 290 -23.65 3.52 1.27
C TRP A 290 -24.75 2.48 1.07
N LYS A 291 -25.99 2.87 1.25
CA LYS A 291 -27.13 2.05 0.82
C LYS A 291 -27.24 2.10 -0.69
N LYS A 292 -27.40 0.94 -1.32
CA LYS A 292 -27.67 0.81 -2.75
C LYS A 292 -29.13 1.16 -3.03
N ALA A 293 -29.48 1.31 -4.31
CA ALA A 293 -30.84 1.62 -4.75
C ALA A 293 -31.89 0.58 -4.31
N ASP A 294 -31.48 -0.68 -4.17
CA ASP A 294 -32.32 -1.78 -3.68
C ASP A 294 -32.41 -1.86 -2.15
N GLY A 295 -31.77 -0.94 -1.43
CA GLY A 295 -31.73 -0.88 0.03
C GLY A 295 -30.66 -1.76 0.67
N SER A 296 -29.94 -2.59 -0.08
CA SER A 296 -28.82 -3.37 0.44
C SER A 296 -27.61 -2.46 0.76
N LEU A 297 -26.73 -2.96 1.62
CA LEU A 297 -25.49 -2.25 1.96
C LEU A 297 -24.42 -2.49 0.90
N GLY A 298 -23.61 -1.48 0.64
CA GLY A 298 -22.40 -1.58 -0.17
C GLY A 298 -21.22 -2.19 0.60
N PRO A 299 -20.03 -2.24 -0.01
CA PRO A 299 -18.80 -2.65 0.67
C PRO A 299 -18.48 -1.76 1.87
N ARG A 300 -17.90 -2.38 2.91
CA ARG A 300 -17.44 -1.69 4.13
C ARG A 300 -15.95 -1.36 4.09
N THR A 301 -15.33 -1.47 2.94
CA THR A 301 -13.91 -1.17 2.71
C THR A 301 -13.67 -0.84 1.25
N ALA A 302 -12.48 -0.36 0.97
CA ALA A 302 -11.84 -0.29 -0.35
C ALA A 302 -10.33 -0.50 -0.13
N THR A 303 -9.51 -0.34 -1.16
CA THR A 303 -8.06 -0.34 -1.00
C THR A 303 -7.49 1.05 -1.23
N PHE A 304 -6.38 1.34 -0.56
CA PHE A 304 -5.64 2.57 -0.77
C PHE A 304 -4.14 2.30 -0.74
N ALA A 305 -3.46 2.62 -1.83
CA ALA A 305 -2.03 2.42 -2.02
C ALA A 305 -1.60 0.95 -1.80
N GLY A 306 -0.34 0.72 -1.51
CA GLY A 306 0.24 -0.59 -1.28
C GLY A 306 1.23 -0.99 -2.36
N GLN A 307 2.30 -1.61 -1.92
CA GLN A 307 3.43 -1.91 -2.78
C GLN A 307 3.33 -3.30 -3.40
N GLY A 308 4.00 -3.45 -4.55
CA GLY A 308 4.29 -4.72 -5.18
C GLY A 308 5.76 -4.85 -5.54
N LEU A 309 6.28 -6.07 -5.48
CA LEU A 309 7.62 -6.39 -5.95
C LEU A 309 7.60 -6.68 -7.45
N MET A 310 8.50 -6.02 -8.19
CA MET A 310 8.67 -6.14 -9.63
C MET A 310 10.11 -6.45 -9.97
N ILE A 311 10.32 -7.17 -11.08
CA ILE A 311 11.66 -7.45 -11.63
C ILE A 311 11.88 -6.54 -12.82
N MET A 312 13.02 -5.84 -12.87
CA MET A 312 13.36 -5.00 -14.01
C MET A 312 13.74 -5.84 -15.23
N ASN A 313 13.25 -5.45 -16.43
CA ASN A 313 13.60 -6.13 -17.69
C ASN A 313 15.12 -6.12 -17.96
N SER A 314 15.84 -5.11 -17.46
CA SER A 314 17.29 -4.98 -17.59
C SER A 314 18.09 -5.94 -16.70
N SER A 315 17.45 -6.49 -15.65
CA SER A 315 18.14 -7.42 -14.75
C SER A 315 18.62 -8.67 -15.48
N LYS A 316 19.84 -9.10 -15.13
CA LYS A 316 20.42 -10.37 -15.58
C LYS A 316 20.18 -11.51 -14.59
N LYS A 317 19.49 -11.22 -13.47
CA LYS A 317 19.23 -12.13 -12.35
C LYS A 317 17.73 -12.37 -12.15
N GLN A 318 16.97 -12.42 -13.27
CA GLN A 318 15.51 -12.49 -13.22
C GLN A 318 14.98 -13.75 -12.55
N GLU A 319 15.72 -14.88 -12.63
CA GLU A 319 15.30 -16.12 -11.96
C GLU A 319 15.57 -16.04 -10.45
N GLU A 320 16.75 -15.57 -10.03
CA GLU A 320 17.09 -15.36 -8.63
C GLU A 320 16.19 -14.33 -7.96
N ALA A 321 15.88 -13.26 -8.69
CA ALA A 321 14.93 -12.23 -8.24
C ALA A 321 13.53 -12.81 -8.04
N TRP A 322 13.10 -13.71 -8.93
CA TRP A 322 11.83 -14.40 -8.78
C TRP A 322 11.82 -15.34 -7.58
N ASP A 323 12.87 -16.15 -7.40
CA ASP A 323 12.97 -17.07 -6.28
C ASP A 323 12.87 -16.32 -4.93
N PHE A 324 13.50 -15.14 -4.85
CA PHE A 324 13.39 -14.28 -3.67
C PHE A 324 11.96 -13.72 -3.51
N ILE A 325 11.32 -13.21 -4.57
CA ILE A 325 9.92 -12.75 -4.52
C ILE A 325 9.01 -13.88 -4.06
N GLU A 326 9.11 -15.05 -4.68
CA GLU A 326 8.26 -16.19 -4.34
C GLU A 326 8.42 -16.57 -2.85
N PHE A 327 9.67 -16.60 -2.35
CA PHE A 327 9.95 -16.85 -0.95
C PHE A 327 9.29 -15.80 -0.03
N VAL A 328 9.58 -14.52 -0.25
CA VAL A 328 9.05 -13.43 0.60
C VAL A 328 7.52 -13.41 0.61
N MET A 329 6.88 -13.81 -0.49
CA MET A 329 5.42 -13.81 -0.60
C MET A 329 4.75 -15.07 -0.03
N THR A 330 5.45 -16.19 0.09
CA THR A 330 4.83 -17.47 0.45
C THR A 330 5.32 -18.07 1.77
N ASP A 331 6.48 -17.66 2.26
CA ASP A 331 7.01 -18.14 3.53
C ASP A 331 6.19 -17.60 4.71
N ALA A 332 5.90 -18.47 5.68
CA ALA A 332 5.06 -18.12 6.82
C ALA A 332 5.71 -17.06 7.73
N ASP A 333 7.02 -17.20 8.00
CA ASP A 333 7.73 -16.24 8.84
C ASP A 333 7.90 -14.91 8.11
N ALA A 334 8.19 -14.92 6.80
CA ALA A 334 8.27 -13.71 6.02
C ALA A 334 6.96 -12.91 6.03
N ASN A 335 5.80 -13.60 5.93
CA ASN A 335 4.50 -12.93 6.01
C ASN A 335 4.19 -12.42 7.43
N ALA A 336 4.56 -13.18 8.47
CA ALA A 336 4.38 -12.76 9.86
C ALA A 336 5.24 -11.53 10.19
N GLU A 337 6.53 -11.55 9.81
CA GLU A 337 7.44 -10.41 10.02
C GLU A 337 7.01 -9.17 9.25
N ARG A 338 6.43 -9.33 8.04
CA ARG A 338 5.85 -8.21 7.29
C ARG A 338 4.74 -7.50 8.07
N PHE A 339 3.91 -8.24 8.76
CA PHE A 339 2.84 -7.66 9.59
C PHE A 339 3.37 -7.07 10.89
N LEU A 340 4.31 -7.76 11.54
CA LEU A 340 4.81 -7.36 12.86
C LEU A 340 5.85 -6.23 12.80
N GLN A 341 6.64 -6.14 11.73
CA GLN A 341 7.75 -5.19 11.60
C GLN A 341 7.74 -4.39 10.29
N GLY A 342 7.17 -4.95 9.23
CA GLY A 342 7.12 -4.37 7.89
C GLY A 342 5.82 -3.63 7.59
N ASN A 343 5.06 -3.25 8.60
CA ASN A 343 3.90 -2.36 8.59
C ASN A 343 2.74 -2.66 7.63
N SER A 344 2.56 -3.89 7.16
CA SER A 344 1.41 -4.18 6.29
C SER A 344 0.88 -5.60 6.43
N PHE A 345 -0.44 -5.75 6.33
CA PHE A 345 -1.10 -7.05 6.36
C PHE A 345 -0.96 -7.77 5.01
N PRO A 346 -0.49 -9.03 4.98
CA PRO A 346 -0.12 -9.70 3.74
C PRO A 346 -1.32 -9.99 2.82
N ALA A 347 -1.10 -9.82 1.50
CA ALA A 347 -2.07 -10.21 0.47
C ALA A 347 -2.15 -11.73 0.24
N TYR A 348 -1.23 -12.52 0.80
CA TYR A 348 -1.15 -13.96 0.67
C TYR A 348 -2.11 -14.67 1.63
N LYS A 349 -3.26 -15.11 1.14
CA LYS A 349 -4.35 -15.68 1.95
C LYS A 349 -3.97 -16.91 2.80
N PRO A 350 -3.08 -17.84 2.38
CA PRO A 350 -2.69 -18.93 3.25
C PRO A 350 -2.01 -18.49 4.55
N ALA A 351 -1.33 -17.34 4.57
CA ALA A 351 -0.72 -16.78 5.77
C ALA A 351 -1.75 -16.31 6.82
N TRP A 352 -2.97 -16.00 6.43
CA TRP A 352 -4.02 -15.52 7.35
C TRP A 352 -4.42 -16.52 8.44
N LYS A 353 -3.97 -17.78 8.32
CA LYS A 353 -4.14 -18.80 9.35
C LYS A 353 -3.08 -18.75 10.44
N ASP A 354 -2.03 -17.98 10.24
CA ASP A 354 -0.97 -17.82 11.24
C ASP A 354 -1.51 -17.01 12.42
N PRO A 355 -1.44 -17.54 13.65
CA PRO A 355 -1.96 -16.84 14.82
C PRO A 355 -1.28 -15.49 15.08
N ARG A 356 -0.06 -15.28 14.60
CA ARG A 356 0.65 -13.99 14.70
C ARG A 356 -0.05 -12.86 13.96
N LEU A 357 -0.75 -13.18 12.84
CA LEU A 357 -1.46 -12.20 12.04
C LEU A 357 -2.81 -11.77 12.62
N VAL A 358 -3.40 -12.60 13.47
CA VAL A 358 -4.71 -12.34 14.11
C VAL A 358 -4.59 -12.04 15.60
N SER A 359 -3.37 -11.91 16.12
CA SER A 359 -3.15 -11.47 17.49
C SER A 359 -3.56 -10.00 17.65
N GLU A 360 -3.95 -9.67 18.89
CA GLU A 360 -4.20 -8.29 19.27
C GLU A 360 -2.94 -7.44 19.12
N GLN A 361 -3.06 -6.28 18.46
CA GLN A 361 -2.00 -5.28 18.42
C GLN A 361 -2.06 -4.41 19.66
N PRO A 362 -0.96 -4.33 20.45
CA PRO A 362 -0.94 -3.56 21.70
C PRO A 362 -1.41 -2.12 21.52
N TYR A 363 -0.99 -1.45 20.45
CA TYR A 363 -1.34 -0.05 20.19
C TYR A 363 -2.86 0.19 20.07
N PHE A 364 -3.61 -0.77 19.52
CA PHE A 364 -5.04 -0.67 19.31
C PHE A 364 -5.87 -1.46 20.33
N GLU A 365 -5.26 -2.39 21.08
CA GLU A 365 -5.94 -3.38 21.93
C GLU A 365 -7.05 -4.10 21.15
N GLN A 366 -6.77 -4.40 19.88
CA GLN A 366 -7.69 -5.00 18.93
C GLN A 366 -6.93 -5.83 17.89
N SER A 367 -7.51 -6.92 17.40
CA SER A 367 -6.96 -7.65 16.27
C SER A 367 -7.27 -6.94 14.95
N MET A 368 -6.27 -6.26 14.39
CA MET A 368 -6.37 -5.70 13.04
C MET A 368 -6.54 -6.81 11.99
N GLY A 369 -5.82 -7.91 12.15
CA GLY A 369 -5.87 -9.00 11.17
C GLY A 369 -7.24 -9.65 11.07
N GLU A 370 -7.97 -9.87 12.17
CA GLU A 370 -9.33 -10.39 12.13
C GLU A 370 -10.27 -9.45 11.37
N LEU A 371 -10.20 -8.15 11.62
CA LEU A 371 -10.98 -7.14 10.91
C LEU A 371 -10.67 -7.13 9.41
N LEU A 372 -9.38 -7.16 9.05
CA LEU A 372 -8.97 -7.14 7.63
C LEU A 372 -9.38 -8.41 6.88
N ILE A 373 -9.32 -9.58 7.54
CA ILE A 373 -9.79 -10.85 6.96
C ILE A 373 -11.31 -10.81 6.74
N GLU A 374 -12.07 -10.28 7.70
CA GLU A 374 -13.52 -10.10 7.56
C GLU A 374 -13.87 -9.23 6.34
N LEU A 375 -13.12 -8.14 6.13
CA LEU A 375 -13.38 -7.18 5.06
C LEU A 375 -12.84 -7.60 3.69
N ALA A 376 -11.93 -8.56 3.64
CA ALA A 376 -11.17 -8.87 2.42
C ALA A 376 -12.06 -9.18 1.20
N ASP A 377 -13.12 -9.97 1.37
CA ASP A 377 -14.01 -10.34 0.26
C ASP A 377 -14.89 -9.16 -0.23
N GLU A 378 -14.94 -8.07 0.52
CA GLU A 378 -15.67 -6.85 0.16
C GLU A 378 -14.82 -5.84 -0.64
N ILE A 379 -13.52 -6.08 -0.79
CA ILE A 379 -12.61 -5.19 -1.52
C ILE A 379 -13.08 -5.07 -2.98
N PRO A 380 -13.45 -3.85 -3.43
CA PRO A 380 -13.88 -3.65 -4.81
C PRO A 380 -12.71 -3.75 -5.79
N PRO A 381 -12.96 -4.11 -7.04
CA PRO A 381 -11.93 -4.12 -8.07
C PRO A 381 -11.43 -2.70 -8.36
N VAL A 382 -10.27 -2.63 -9.00
CA VAL A 382 -9.68 -1.40 -9.53
C VAL A 382 -9.34 -1.57 -11.01
N THR A 383 -9.67 -0.58 -11.83
CA THR A 383 -9.28 -0.56 -13.24
C THR A 383 -7.90 0.09 -13.39
N VAL A 384 -6.90 -0.70 -13.74
CA VAL A 384 -5.56 -0.17 -14.02
C VAL A 384 -5.57 0.68 -15.28
N ASN A 385 -5.15 1.94 -15.15
CA ASN A 385 -5.11 2.88 -16.27
C ASN A 385 -3.86 3.78 -16.17
N PRO A 386 -3.13 4.02 -17.28
CA PRO A 386 -1.95 4.88 -17.30
C PRO A 386 -2.18 6.29 -16.75
N SER A 387 -3.37 6.82 -16.90
CA SER A 387 -3.73 8.18 -16.44
C SER A 387 -4.27 8.25 -15.01
N ARG A 388 -4.41 7.11 -14.32
CA ARG A 388 -4.93 7.07 -12.94
C ARG A 388 -4.10 7.91 -11.95
N PRO A 389 -2.75 7.84 -11.97
CA PRO A 389 -1.92 8.68 -11.10
C PRO A 389 -2.21 10.19 -11.28
N GLN A 390 -2.38 10.62 -12.53
CA GLN A 390 -2.71 12.00 -12.85
C GLN A 390 -4.09 12.40 -12.31
N ALA A 391 -5.10 11.54 -12.44
CA ALA A 391 -6.44 11.81 -11.95
C ALA A 391 -6.48 11.95 -10.43
N ILE A 392 -5.78 11.07 -9.69
CA ILE A 392 -5.65 11.14 -8.23
C ILE A 392 -4.96 12.44 -7.82
N PHE A 393 -3.85 12.79 -8.48
CA PHE A 393 -3.12 14.03 -8.23
C PHE A 393 -4.00 15.27 -8.46
N LEU A 394 -4.71 15.33 -9.59
CA LEU A 394 -5.61 16.45 -9.89
C LEU A 394 -6.70 16.63 -8.82
N MET A 395 -7.35 15.54 -8.41
CA MET A 395 -8.36 15.63 -7.34
C MET A 395 -7.74 16.17 -6.08
N LYS A 396 -6.64 15.60 -5.61
CA LYS A 396 -6.00 15.97 -4.35
C LYS A 396 -5.52 17.43 -4.36
N GLU A 397 -4.71 17.79 -5.33
CA GLU A 397 -3.95 19.05 -5.29
C GLU A 397 -4.73 20.25 -5.85
N ASN A 398 -5.69 20.01 -6.75
CA ASN A 398 -6.34 21.11 -7.47
C ASN A 398 -7.83 21.28 -7.15
N PHE A 399 -8.54 20.23 -6.77
CA PHE A 399 -9.99 20.30 -6.74
C PHE A 399 -10.62 20.01 -5.38
N PHE A 400 -10.11 19.06 -4.62
CA PHE A 400 -10.77 18.58 -3.42
C PHE A 400 -11.00 19.68 -2.38
N SER A 401 -9.97 20.45 -2.06
CA SER A 401 -10.08 21.55 -1.11
C SER A 401 -11.09 22.62 -1.57
N SER A 402 -11.10 22.92 -2.87
CA SER A 402 -12.06 23.90 -3.43
C SER A 402 -13.51 23.47 -3.26
N VAL A 403 -13.78 22.17 -3.37
CA VAL A 403 -15.13 21.61 -3.11
C VAL A 403 -15.46 21.66 -1.63
N MET A 404 -14.54 21.24 -0.77
CA MET A 404 -14.76 21.22 0.69
C MET A 404 -14.97 22.62 1.27
N TYR A 405 -14.29 23.65 0.73
CA TYR A 405 -14.50 25.05 1.11
C TYR A 405 -15.65 25.75 0.36
N GLY A 406 -16.37 25.04 -0.49
CA GLY A 406 -17.53 25.57 -1.24
C GLY A 406 -17.18 26.59 -2.32
N THR A 407 -15.91 26.70 -2.73
CA THR A 407 -15.49 27.61 -3.82
C THR A 407 -15.70 26.99 -5.21
N LEU A 408 -15.96 25.70 -5.28
CA LEU A 408 -16.28 24.95 -6.49
C LEU A 408 -17.42 23.94 -6.18
N THR A 409 -18.38 23.82 -7.10
CA THR A 409 -19.42 22.80 -6.94
C THR A 409 -18.89 21.42 -7.28
N PRO A 410 -19.47 20.33 -6.72
CA PRO A 410 -19.14 18.97 -7.11
C PRO A 410 -19.26 18.73 -8.61
N GLU A 411 -20.32 19.22 -9.25
CA GLU A 411 -20.58 19.10 -10.69
C GLU A 411 -19.51 19.80 -11.52
N ASP A 412 -19.20 21.06 -11.21
CA ASP A 412 -18.16 21.83 -11.90
C ASP A 412 -16.77 21.18 -11.72
N THR A 413 -16.54 20.56 -10.57
CA THR A 413 -15.30 19.81 -10.30
C THR A 413 -15.13 18.67 -11.29
N ILE A 414 -16.15 17.83 -11.48
CA ILE A 414 -16.06 16.71 -12.41
C ILE A 414 -15.88 17.19 -13.84
N VAL A 415 -16.59 18.27 -14.24
CA VAL A 415 -16.42 18.87 -15.57
C VAL A 415 -14.96 19.36 -15.76
N ARG A 416 -14.42 20.10 -14.80
CA ARG A 416 -13.03 20.60 -14.87
C ARG A 416 -11.99 19.49 -14.84
N MET A 417 -12.20 18.46 -14.04
CA MET A 417 -11.33 17.29 -14.06
C MET A 417 -11.29 16.62 -15.43
N ARG A 418 -12.45 16.44 -16.07
CA ARG A 418 -12.50 15.90 -17.44
C ARG A 418 -11.75 16.77 -18.44
N GLN A 419 -11.90 18.08 -18.36
CA GLN A 419 -11.18 19.02 -19.21
C GLN A 419 -9.66 18.91 -19.02
N ALA A 420 -9.21 18.89 -17.75
CA ALA A 420 -7.79 18.76 -17.42
C ALA A 420 -7.21 17.41 -17.89
N MET A 421 -7.97 16.32 -17.79
CA MET A 421 -7.56 14.99 -18.26
C MET A 421 -7.48 14.89 -19.79
N GLN A 422 -8.28 15.68 -20.52
CA GLN A 422 -8.28 15.70 -21.99
C GLN A 422 -7.24 16.64 -22.60
N GLY A 423 -6.98 17.77 -21.94
CA GLY A 423 -6.18 18.85 -22.49
C GLY A 423 -4.67 18.71 -22.31
N GLY A 424 -4.18 17.76 -21.50
CA GLY A 424 -2.82 17.88 -20.96
C GLY A 424 -2.66 19.24 -20.28
N PHE A 425 -1.76 19.42 -19.32
CA PHE A 425 -1.50 20.75 -18.76
C PHE A 425 -0.99 21.71 -19.84
N GLY A 426 -1.91 22.30 -20.63
CA GLY A 426 -1.64 23.46 -21.46
C GLY A 426 -1.61 24.67 -20.55
N ASP A 427 -0.45 25.31 -20.48
CA ASP A 427 -0.12 26.64 -19.96
C ASP A 427 -1.32 27.48 -19.44
N GLN A 428 -1.74 27.24 -18.21
CA GLN A 428 -2.33 28.29 -17.40
C GLN A 428 -1.40 28.54 -16.21
N PRO A 429 -0.82 29.73 -16.07
CA PRO A 429 -0.05 30.08 -14.89
C PRO A 429 -0.97 30.01 -13.65
N PRO A 430 -0.42 29.67 -12.47
CA PRO A 430 -1.18 29.74 -11.23
C PRO A 430 -1.74 31.15 -11.12
N SER A 431 -3.06 31.26 -10.99
CA SER A 431 -3.70 32.53 -10.66
C SER A 431 -3.08 33.02 -9.36
N GLU A 432 -2.44 34.17 -9.41
CA GLU A 432 -1.99 34.89 -8.23
C GLU A 432 -3.14 34.95 -7.23
N GLN A 433 -2.94 34.33 -6.09
CA GLN A 433 -3.84 34.52 -4.95
C GLN A 433 -3.54 35.89 -4.34
N PRO A 434 -4.58 36.66 -3.97
CA PRO A 434 -4.41 37.94 -3.27
C PRO A 434 -3.94 37.74 -1.83
#